data_32468f05b715d88ca8d7da2a905ab33a
#
_entry.id   32468f05b715d88ca8d7da2a905ab33a
#
_cell.length_a   1.000
_cell.length_b   1.000
_cell.length_c   1.000
_cell.angle_alpha   90.00
_cell.angle_beta   90.00
_cell.angle_gamma   90.00
#
_symmetry.space_group_name_H-M   'P 1'
#
loop_
_entity.id
_entity.type
_entity.pdbx_description
1 polymer ?
#
loop_
_entity_poly.entity_id
_entity_poly.type
_entity_poly.pdbx_seq_one_letter_code
_entity_poly.pdbx_strand_id
1 'polypeptide(L)'
;MWNADKIVYRNDDSFVRAYQGSELVWEKPSSNNKIFYTSTDGQIVTPDIGTGEESKGFGANIVSNTYSGGIGVIEFDGDVTKIGYTAFSYCNTLQTIVIPNSVISIGSYAFSYCDSLTSITIPDSVTSIGQHSFFSCERLTSITIPNGVTSIDIGVFENCRSLTSIIIPNGVTSIGQIAFYGCTSLTSITIPNSVKSIDIGVFERCTSLISITIPFSVRNIEYNAFKDCNQLSEVIVNAVIPPNLYPEQYTGIYNQFENNAPGRLIKVPAGSVNRYKTADGWSTYASSIVSQ
;
A
#
# COMPACT_ATOMS: atom_id res chain seq x y z
N MET A 1 26.56 -9.83 -8.67
CA MET A 1 25.47 -9.62 -9.64
C MET A 1 24.62 -10.87 -9.64
N TRP A 2 23.53 -10.88 -8.88
CA TRP A 2 22.61 -12.01 -8.82
C TRP A 2 21.55 -11.82 -9.88
N ASN A 3 21.55 -12.69 -10.87
CA ASN A 3 20.45 -12.82 -11.83
C ASN A 3 19.66 -14.07 -11.41
N ALA A 4 18.56 -13.91 -10.73
CA ALA A 4 17.59 -14.99 -10.53
C ALA A 4 16.86 -15.18 -11.85
N ASP A 5 17.31 -16.13 -12.67
CA ASP A 5 16.82 -16.28 -14.05
C ASP A 5 15.40 -16.82 -14.15
N LYS A 6 14.80 -17.31 -13.06
CA LYS A 6 13.42 -17.79 -13.13
C LYS A 6 12.79 -18.00 -11.73
N ILE A 7 11.80 -17.17 -11.39
CA ILE A 7 10.82 -17.50 -10.35
C ILE A 7 9.65 -18.18 -11.06
N VAL A 8 9.39 -19.43 -10.75
CA VAL A 8 8.23 -20.16 -11.31
C VAL A 8 7.11 -20.16 -10.30
N TYR A 9 6.08 -19.37 -10.57
CA TYR A 9 4.81 -19.44 -9.83
C TYR A 9 3.95 -20.55 -10.43
N ARG A 10 3.43 -21.48 -9.62
CA ARG A 10 2.29 -22.32 -9.95
C ARG A 10 1.08 -21.87 -9.15
N ASN A 11 -0.08 -21.89 -9.80
CA ASN A 11 -1.37 -21.45 -9.26
C ASN A 11 -1.99 -22.36 -8.18
N ASP A 12 -1.24 -23.32 -7.66
CA ASP A 12 -1.63 -24.03 -6.45
C ASP A 12 -0.71 -23.56 -5.32
N ASP A 13 -1.27 -23.14 -4.21
CA ASP A 13 -0.61 -22.51 -3.07
C ASP A 13 0.54 -23.31 -2.42
N SER A 14 1.02 -24.37 -3.06
CA SER A 14 1.95 -25.31 -2.45
C SER A 14 3.43 -25.09 -2.76
N PHE A 15 3.83 -24.41 -3.85
CA PHE A 15 5.25 -24.31 -4.22
C PHE A 15 5.63 -22.98 -4.88
N VAL A 16 6.53 -22.25 -4.25
CA VAL A 16 7.37 -21.22 -4.90
C VAL A 16 8.78 -21.79 -4.98
N ARG A 17 9.29 -21.95 -6.19
CA ARG A 17 10.65 -22.45 -6.43
C ARG A 17 11.45 -21.34 -7.10
N ALA A 18 12.62 -21.01 -6.57
CA ALA A 18 13.59 -20.14 -7.23
C ALA A 18 14.71 -21.01 -7.81
N TYR A 19 15.09 -20.75 -9.06
CA TYR A 19 16.16 -21.45 -9.73
C TYR A 19 17.24 -20.45 -10.15
N GLN A 20 18.49 -20.85 -10.01
CA GLN A 20 19.64 -20.21 -10.62
C GLN A 20 20.13 -21.13 -11.76
N GLY A 21 19.83 -20.76 -13.00
CA GLY A 21 19.98 -21.68 -14.13
C GLY A 21 19.06 -22.90 -13.99
N SER A 22 19.62 -24.10 -14.02
CA SER A 22 18.89 -25.36 -13.81
C SER A 22 18.90 -25.86 -12.35
N GLU A 23 19.57 -25.17 -11.44
CA GLU A 23 19.71 -25.56 -10.06
C GLU A 23 18.61 -24.97 -9.20
N LEU A 24 17.90 -25.82 -8.43
CA LEU A 24 16.91 -25.37 -7.45
C LEU A 24 17.64 -24.73 -6.27
N VAL A 25 17.54 -23.42 -6.15
CA VAL A 25 18.17 -22.67 -5.06
C VAL A 25 17.21 -22.41 -3.89
N TRP A 26 15.89 -22.53 -4.14
CA TRP A 26 14.91 -22.29 -3.11
C TRP A 26 13.54 -22.91 -3.45
N GLU A 27 12.87 -23.44 -2.43
CA GLU A 27 11.49 -23.95 -2.48
C GLU A 27 10.71 -23.38 -1.29
N LYS A 28 9.50 -22.83 -1.55
CA LYS A 28 8.63 -22.32 -0.48
C LYS A 28 8.28 -23.51 0.45
N PRO A 29 8.61 -23.43 1.74
CA PRO A 29 8.30 -24.52 2.65
C PRO A 29 6.81 -24.67 2.84
N SER A 30 6.40 -25.90 3.05
CA SER A 30 5.09 -26.26 3.58
C SER A 30 4.93 -25.94 5.08
N SER A 31 5.96 -25.40 5.75
CA SER A 31 5.96 -25.14 7.18
C SER A 31 5.67 -23.67 7.50
N ASN A 32 4.71 -23.45 8.39
CA ASN A 32 4.32 -22.12 8.86
C ASN A 32 5.29 -21.53 9.91
N ASN A 33 6.36 -22.23 10.23
CA ASN A 33 7.34 -21.83 11.23
C ASN A 33 8.63 -21.21 10.64
N LYS A 34 8.61 -20.77 9.39
CA LYS A 34 9.77 -20.14 8.73
C LYS A 34 9.40 -18.90 7.94
N ILE A 35 10.25 -17.88 8.04
CA ILE A 35 10.24 -16.70 7.18
C ILE A 35 11.50 -16.75 6.32
N PHE A 36 11.35 -16.55 5.01
CA PHE A 36 12.44 -16.48 4.04
C PHE A 36 12.62 -15.05 3.57
N TYR A 37 13.87 -14.66 3.39
CA TYR A 37 14.18 -13.31 2.92
C TYR A 37 15.47 -13.28 2.10
N THR A 38 15.67 -12.18 1.36
CA THR A 38 16.96 -11.83 0.78
C THR A 38 17.39 -10.46 1.32
N SER A 39 18.70 -10.23 1.34
CA SER A 39 19.28 -8.95 1.73
C SER A 39 20.26 -8.44 0.68
N THR A 40 20.40 -7.13 0.59
CA THR A 40 21.27 -6.47 -0.41
C THR A 40 22.77 -6.60 -0.10
N ASP A 41 23.11 -6.83 1.16
CA ASP A 41 24.49 -6.96 1.66
C ASP A 41 24.91 -8.42 1.89
N GLY A 42 24.01 -9.37 1.68
CA GLY A 42 24.30 -10.79 1.92
C GLY A 42 24.42 -11.16 3.40
N GLN A 43 23.91 -10.32 4.30
CA GLN A 43 23.97 -10.53 5.75
C GLN A 43 22.60 -10.85 6.32
N ILE A 44 22.61 -11.31 7.58
CA ILE A 44 21.41 -11.57 8.36
C ILE A 44 20.63 -10.26 8.58
N VAL A 45 19.33 -10.28 8.27
CA VAL A 45 18.39 -9.25 8.67
C VAL A 45 17.85 -9.62 10.06
N THR A 46 18.04 -8.73 11.05
CA THR A 46 17.61 -8.98 12.43
C THR A 46 16.28 -8.30 12.70
N PRO A 47 15.21 -9.06 12.93
CA PRO A 47 13.92 -8.48 13.33
C PRO A 47 13.97 -7.88 14.73
N ASP A 48 13.17 -6.81 14.96
CA ASP A 48 12.91 -6.29 16.31
C ASP A 48 11.82 -7.12 16.97
N ILE A 49 12.22 -7.98 17.91
CA ILE A 49 11.28 -8.82 18.69
C ILE A 49 10.85 -8.13 20.00
N GLY A 50 11.46 -6.99 20.36
CA GLY A 50 11.19 -6.26 21.61
C GLY A 50 11.22 -7.11 22.86
N THR A 51 11.43 -6.50 24.01
CA THR A 51 11.33 -7.17 25.30
C THR A 51 10.02 -6.78 25.99
N GLY A 52 9.10 -7.72 26.17
CA GLY A 52 7.97 -7.55 27.09
C GLY A 52 6.66 -6.96 26.54
N GLU A 53 6.53 -6.77 25.25
CA GLU A 53 5.25 -6.32 24.64
C GLU A 53 4.63 -7.43 23.78
N GLU A 54 3.40 -7.85 24.12
CA GLU A 54 2.64 -8.86 23.37
C GLU A 54 2.35 -8.46 21.89
N SER A 55 2.40 -7.15 21.61
CA SER A 55 2.21 -6.61 20.25
C SER A 55 3.39 -6.88 19.33
N LYS A 56 4.60 -7.05 19.89
CA LYS A 56 5.84 -7.37 19.16
C LYS A 56 5.97 -8.88 18.96
N GLY A 57 6.82 -9.27 17.99
CA GLY A 57 7.11 -10.67 17.70
C GLY A 57 6.19 -11.29 16.66
N PHE A 58 6.16 -12.62 16.64
CA PHE A 58 5.63 -13.39 15.52
C PHE A 58 4.53 -14.40 15.91
N GLY A 59 4.17 -14.46 17.19
CA GLY A 59 3.30 -15.49 17.74
C GLY A 59 4.05 -16.78 18.13
N ALA A 60 5.34 -16.85 17.80
CA ALA A 60 6.28 -17.90 18.15
C ALA A 60 7.66 -17.29 18.41
N ASN A 61 8.57 -18.01 19.08
CA ASN A 61 9.92 -17.53 19.37
C ASN A 61 10.89 -17.89 18.24
N ILE A 62 11.83 -17.01 17.93
CA ILE A 62 12.90 -17.30 16.98
C ILE A 62 13.86 -18.33 17.58
N VAL A 63 14.03 -19.43 16.88
CA VAL A 63 15.00 -20.50 17.21
C VAL A 63 16.34 -20.26 16.52
N SER A 64 16.29 -19.83 15.25
CA SER A 64 17.48 -19.55 14.47
C SER A 64 17.22 -18.46 13.44
N ASN A 65 18.27 -17.76 13.05
CA ASN A 65 18.28 -16.82 11.93
C ASN A 65 19.62 -17.01 11.21
N THR A 66 19.57 -17.51 10.00
CA THR A 66 20.77 -17.86 9.22
C THR A 66 20.69 -17.23 7.82
N TYR A 67 21.87 -16.98 7.21
CA TYR A 67 21.94 -16.51 5.85
C TYR A 67 23.01 -17.32 5.09
N SER A 68 22.62 -17.96 4.00
CA SER A 68 23.51 -18.78 3.18
C SER A 68 23.01 -18.85 1.75
N GLY A 69 23.95 -18.85 0.78
CA GLY A 69 23.59 -18.96 -0.64
C GLY A 69 22.66 -17.85 -1.16
N GLY A 70 22.70 -16.66 -0.54
CA GLY A 70 21.82 -15.53 -0.94
C GLY A 70 20.44 -15.54 -0.29
N ILE A 71 20.14 -16.49 0.61
CA ILE A 71 18.83 -16.64 1.25
C ILE A 71 19.00 -16.60 2.77
N GLY A 72 18.20 -15.78 3.42
CA GLY A 72 18.00 -15.74 4.85
C GLY A 72 16.81 -16.60 5.27
N VAL A 73 16.96 -17.31 6.38
CA VAL A 73 15.91 -18.13 6.98
C VAL A 73 15.81 -17.82 8.46
N ILE A 74 14.64 -17.33 8.87
CA ILE A 74 14.27 -17.21 10.28
C ILE A 74 13.38 -18.40 10.62
N GLU A 75 13.81 -19.22 11.57
CA GLU A 75 13.07 -20.39 12.03
C GLU A 75 12.50 -20.15 13.43
N PHE A 76 11.29 -20.63 13.66
CA PHE A 76 10.51 -20.43 14.89
C PHE A 76 10.18 -21.76 15.55
N ASP A 77 9.92 -21.73 16.86
CA ASP A 77 9.51 -22.90 17.66
C ASP A 77 8.04 -23.31 17.47
N GLY A 78 7.29 -22.54 16.70
CA GLY A 78 5.89 -22.77 16.36
C GLY A 78 5.45 -21.98 15.13
N ASP A 79 4.17 -22.04 14.78
CA ASP A 79 3.62 -21.31 13.64
C ASP A 79 3.71 -19.79 13.84
N VAL A 80 4.18 -19.10 12.79
CA VAL A 80 4.17 -17.65 12.73
C VAL A 80 2.76 -17.17 12.44
N THR A 81 2.09 -16.56 13.41
CA THR A 81 0.69 -16.15 13.28
C THR A 81 0.50 -14.65 13.03
N LYS A 82 1.53 -13.86 13.26
CA LYS A 82 1.54 -12.41 13.00
C LYS A 82 2.94 -11.93 12.63
N ILE A 83 3.02 -10.80 11.94
CA ILE A 83 4.22 -9.96 11.89
C ILE A 83 3.96 -8.81 12.86
N GLY A 84 4.68 -8.75 13.96
CA GLY A 84 4.40 -7.83 15.06
C GLY A 84 4.68 -6.36 14.75
N TYR A 85 4.35 -5.50 15.71
CA TYR A 85 4.67 -4.08 15.70
C TYR A 85 6.18 -3.89 15.50
N THR A 86 6.59 -3.05 14.54
CA THR A 86 8.01 -2.74 14.18
C THR A 86 8.89 -3.94 13.82
N ALA A 87 8.34 -5.15 13.62
CA ALA A 87 9.12 -6.40 13.53
C ALA A 87 10.31 -6.34 12.55
N PHE A 88 10.18 -5.65 11.42
CA PHE A 88 11.24 -5.42 10.45
C PHE A 88 11.51 -3.93 10.21
N SER A 89 11.09 -3.07 11.12
CA SER A 89 11.32 -1.62 10.98
C SER A 89 12.81 -1.32 10.88
N TYR A 90 13.21 -0.42 9.97
CA TYR A 90 14.60 -0.06 9.67
C TYR A 90 15.48 -1.22 9.18
N CYS A 91 14.90 -2.30 8.70
CA CYS A 91 15.67 -3.36 8.03
C CYS A 91 16.06 -2.91 6.61
N ASN A 92 16.98 -1.93 6.52
CA ASN A 92 17.31 -1.23 5.27
C ASN A 92 17.97 -2.12 4.21
N THR A 93 18.50 -3.28 4.58
CA THR A 93 19.08 -4.24 3.65
C THR A 93 18.10 -5.34 3.21
N LEU A 94 16.93 -5.44 3.85
CA LEU A 94 15.89 -6.40 3.47
C LEU A 94 15.40 -6.09 2.05
N GLN A 95 15.60 -7.05 1.12
CA GLN A 95 15.26 -6.88 -0.30
C GLN A 95 13.94 -7.54 -0.69
N THR A 96 13.75 -8.78 -0.28
CA THR A 96 12.49 -9.52 -0.46
C THR A 96 12.18 -10.31 0.80
N ILE A 97 10.90 -10.59 1.04
CA ILE A 97 10.45 -11.41 2.16
C ILE A 97 9.21 -12.22 1.77
N VAL A 98 9.16 -13.47 2.22
CA VAL A 98 8.02 -14.38 2.05
C VAL A 98 7.45 -14.67 3.42
N ILE A 99 6.20 -14.29 3.61
CA ILE A 99 5.43 -14.46 4.84
C ILE A 99 4.66 -15.79 4.76
N PRO A 100 4.70 -16.64 5.81
CA PRO A 100 3.98 -17.92 5.80
C PRO A 100 2.46 -17.76 5.86
N ASN A 101 1.74 -18.78 5.36
CA ASN A 101 0.27 -18.77 5.21
C ASN A 101 -0.51 -18.79 6.53
N SER A 102 0.16 -19.04 7.66
CA SER A 102 -0.43 -18.95 9.01
C SER A 102 -0.56 -17.53 9.54
N VAL A 103 0.08 -16.54 8.90
CA VAL A 103 0.03 -15.15 9.34
C VAL A 103 -1.33 -14.54 9.02
N ILE A 104 -2.00 -14.00 10.04
CA ILE A 104 -3.32 -13.37 9.95
C ILE A 104 -3.28 -11.85 10.05
N SER A 105 -2.15 -11.27 10.53
CA SER A 105 -2.02 -9.83 10.69
C SER A 105 -0.58 -9.33 10.49
N ILE A 106 -0.47 -8.12 9.95
CA ILE A 106 0.76 -7.34 9.87
C ILE A 106 0.57 -6.12 10.79
N GLY A 107 1.44 -5.96 11.76
CA GLY A 107 1.38 -4.91 12.78
C GLY A 107 1.76 -3.53 12.24
N SER A 108 1.45 -2.49 13.03
CA SER A 108 1.85 -1.12 12.71
C SER A 108 3.37 -1.01 12.62
N TYR A 109 3.85 -0.22 11.65
CA TYR A 109 5.28 0.01 11.38
C TYR A 109 6.09 -1.26 11.09
N ALA A 110 5.46 -2.40 10.80
CA ALA A 110 6.13 -3.70 10.70
C ALA A 110 7.30 -3.72 9.69
N PHE A 111 7.20 -2.99 8.60
CA PHE A 111 8.22 -2.86 7.55
C PHE A 111 8.60 -1.39 7.29
N SER A 112 8.33 -0.47 8.23
CA SER A 112 8.66 0.94 8.03
C SER A 112 10.17 1.14 7.82
N TYR A 113 10.53 2.02 6.87
CA TYR A 113 11.93 2.29 6.50
C TYR A 113 12.71 1.04 6.02
N CYS A 114 12.03 0.07 5.40
CA CYS A 114 12.71 -0.99 4.65
C CYS A 114 13.11 -0.46 3.26
N ASP A 115 14.13 0.40 3.20
CA ASP A 115 14.49 1.18 2.00
C ASP A 115 14.87 0.32 0.80
N SER A 116 15.35 -0.90 1.02
CA SER A 116 15.72 -1.84 -0.04
C SER A 116 14.63 -2.83 -0.43
N LEU A 117 13.48 -2.83 0.26
CA LEU A 117 12.39 -3.77 -0.01
C LEU A 117 11.77 -3.51 -1.38
N THR A 118 11.97 -4.43 -2.33
CA THR A 118 11.45 -4.32 -3.70
C THR A 118 10.15 -5.07 -3.90
N SER A 119 9.96 -6.15 -3.17
CA SER A 119 8.74 -6.96 -3.22
C SER A 119 8.49 -7.70 -1.91
N ILE A 120 7.22 -7.94 -1.63
CA ILE A 120 6.75 -8.74 -0.49
C ILE A 120 5.56 -9.57 -0.93
N THR A 121 5.54 -10.83 -0.53
CA THR A 121 4.36 -11.70 -0.71
C THR A 121 3.58 -11.76 0.59
N ILE A 122 2.38 -11.18 0.59
CA ILE A 122 1.44 -11.23 1.71
C ILE A 122 0.46 -12.37 1.43
N PRO A 123 0.32 -13.36 2.35
CA PRO A 123 -0.58 -14.48 2.14
C PRO A 123 -2.06 -14.07 2.28
N ASP A 124 -2.96 -14.82 1.61
CA ASP A 124 -4.41 -14.56 1.62
C ASP A 124 -5.06 -14.71 3.01
N SER A 125 -4.36 -15.33 3.95
CA SER A 125 -4.76 -15.44 5.36
C SER A 125 -4.74 -14.10 6.11
N VAL A 126 -3.97 -13.10 5.61
CA VAL A 126 -3.88 -11.79 6.26
C VAL A 126 -5.18 -11.01 6.08
N THR A 127 -5.76 -10.60 7.20
CA THR A 127 -7.01 -9.83 7.27
C THR A 127 -6.82 -8.41 7.78
N SER A 128 -5.65 -8.09 8.35
CA SER A 128 -5.35 -6.74 8.85
C SER A 128 -3.91 -6.33 8.55
N ILE A 129 -3.75 -5.07 8.14
CA ILE A 129 -2.47 -4.40 7.87
C ILE A 129 -2.49 -3.10 8.67
N GLY A 130 -1.61 -2.98 9.66
CA GLY A 130 -1.59 -1.87 10.61
C GLY A 130 -1.03 -0.58 10.03
N GLN A 131 -1.21 0.51 10.78
CA GLN A 131 -0.77 1.85 10.42
C GLN A 131 0.72 1.90 10.09
N HIS A 132 1.09 2.66 9.04
CA HIS A 132 2.48 2.87 8.62
C HIS A 132 3.29 1.59 8.41
N SER A 133 2.63 0.45 8.16
CA SER A 133 3.32 -0.85 8.06
C SER A 133 4.35 -0.91 6.93
N PHE A 134 4.17 -0.16 5.87
CA PHE A 134 5.12 -0.02 4.75
C PHE A 134 5.59 1.42 4.55
N PHE A 135 5.52 2.24 5.61
CA PHE A 135 5.98 3.64 5.55
C PHE A 135 7.43 3.74 5.07
N SER A 136 7.67 4.57 4.06
CA SER A 136 9.00 4.77 3.46
C SER A 136 9.67 3.48 2.95
N CYS A 137 8.91 2.50 2.46
CA CYS A 137 9.47 1.43 1.64
C CYS A 137 9.77 1.99 0.22
N GLU A 138 10.82 2.81 0.10
CA GLU A 138 11.05 3.65 -1.08
C GLU A 138 11.26 2.87 -2.38
N ARG A 139 11.73 1.62 -2.31
CA ARG A 139 11.97 0.75 -3.48
C ARG A 139 10.85 -0.27 -3.76
N LEU A 140 9.78 -0.28 -2.96
CA LEU A 140 8.66 -1.19 -3.17
C LEU A 140 7.94 -0.82 -4.48
N THR A 141 8.02 -1.70 -5.49
CA THR A 141 7.48 -1.43 -6.83
C THR A 141 6.04 -1.90 -7.01
N SER A 142 5.69 -2.97 -6.32
CA SER A 142 4.35 -3.56 -6.36
C SER A 142 4.05 -4.33 -5.07
N ILE A 143 2.78 -4.39 -4.71
CA ILE A 143 2.28 -5.18 -3.59
C ILE A 143 0.85 -5.62 -3.89
N THR A 144 0.52 -6.85 -3.50
CA THR A 144 -0.86 -7.35 -3.58
C THR A 144 -1.46 -7.32 -2.18
N ILE A 145 -2.59 -6.63 -2.03
CA ILE A 145 -3.37 -6.62 -0.79
C ILE A 145 -4.32 -7.81 -0.81
N PRO A 146 -4.30 -8.69 0.21
CA PRO A 146 -5.20 -9.84 0.29
C PRO A 146 -6.68 -9.44 0.33
N ASN A 147 -7.55 -10.29 -0.24
CA ASN A 147 -8.99 -10.04 -0.30
C ASN A 147 -9.68 -9.98 1.09
N GLY A 148 -9.05 -10.56 2.11
CA GLY A 148 -9.53 -10.51 3.50
C GLY A 148 -9.35 -9.14 4.18
N VAL A 149 -8.55 -8.25 3.61
CA VAL A 149 -8.30 -6.92 4.18
C VAL A 149 -9.49 -6.01 3.92
N THR A 150 -10.05 -5.41 4.96
CA THR A 150 -11.26 -4.56 4.90
C THR A 150 -10.98 -3.08 5.09
N SER A 151 -9.76 -2.71 5.53
CA SER A 151 -9.31 -1.32 5.65
C SER A 151 -7.84 -1.19 5.23
N ILE A 152 -7.50 -0.05 4.63
CA ILE A 152 -6.12 0.41 4.50
C ILE A 152 -5.96 1.53 5.54
N ASP A 153 -5.17 1.27 6.57
CA ASP A 153 -5.02 2.18 7.70
C ASP A 153 -4.18 3.43 7.38
N ILE A 154 -3.98 4.29 8.39
CA ILE A 154 -3.22 5.53 8.29
C ILE A 154 -1.80 5.24 7.77
N GLY A 155 -1.37 5.92 6.70
CA GLY A 155 0.00 5.93 6.21
C GLY A 155 0.55 4.58 5.77
N VAL A 156 -0.29 3.56 5.50
CA VAL A 156 0.19 2.19 5.19
C VAL A 156 1.26 2.20 4.10
N PHE A 157 1.08 2.97 3.02
CA PHE A 157 2.02 3.09 1.90
C PHE A 157 2.61 4.50 1.77
N GLU A 158 2.60 5.28 2.85
CA GLU A 158 3.16 6.62 2.84
C GLU A 158 4.62 6.59 2.40
N ASN A 159 5.00 7.44 1.43
CA ASN A 159 6.33 7.53 0.83
C ASN A 159 6.86 6.21 0.18
N CYS A 160 5.99 5.33 -0.27
CA CYS A 160 6.37 4.24 -1.17
C CYS A 160 6.64 4.80 -2.58
N ARG A 161 7.76 5.49 -2.75
CA ARG A 161 8.06 6.34 -3.93
C ARG A 161 8.16 5.58 -5.24
N SER A 162 8.54 4.31 -5.21
CA SER A 162 8.66 3.45 -6.41
C SER A 162 7.39 2.66 -6.73
N LEU A 163 6.33 2.77 -5.92
CA LEU A 163 5.08 2.04 -6.14
C LEU A 163 4.38 2.57 -7.39
N THR A 164 4.31 1.75 -8.45
CA THR A 164 3.77 2.16 -9.76
C THR A 164 2.28 1.88 -9.91
N SER A 165 1.82 0.80 -9.28
CA SER A 165 0.41 0.40 -9.28
C SER A 165 0.09 -0.43 -8.04
N ILE A 166 -1.17 -0.39 -7.63
CA ILE A 166 -1.69 -1.22 -6.54
C ILE A 166 -3.17 -1.54 -6.81
N ILE A 167 -3.56 -2.77 -6.49
CA ILE A 167 -4.96 -3.19 -6.55
C ILE A 167 -5.52 -3.17 -5.14
N ILE A 168 -6.56 -2.35 -4.92
CA ILE A 168 -7.31 -2.31 -3.68
C ILE A 168 -8.47 -3.30 -3.79
N PRO A 169 -8.56 -4.32 -2.92
CA PRO A 169 -9.65 -5.30 -2.95
C PRO A 169 -11.03 -4.67 -2.79
N ASN A 170 -12.04 -5.27 -3.42
CA ASN A 170 -13.42 -4.80 -3.35
C ASN A 170 -14.03 -4.86 -1.92
N GLY A 171 -13.41 -5.60 -1.00
CA GLY A 171 -13.79 -5.66 0.41
C GLY A 171 -13.37 -4.44 1.23
N VAL A 172 -12.45 -3.61 0.73
CA VAL A 172 -11.94 -2.43 1.44
C VAL A 172 -13.02 -1.36 1.51
N THR A 173 -13.38 -0.96 2.72
CA THR A 173 -14.43 0.04 2.98
C THR A 173 -13.90 1.40 3.39
N SER A 174 -12.64 1.48 3.83
CA SER A 174 -11.96 2.71 4.23
C SER A 174 -10.52 2.74 3.79
N ILE A 175 -10.05 3.93 3.40
CA ILE A 175 -8.65 4.27 3.11
C ILE A 175 -8.32 5.42 4.04
N GLY A 176 -7.43 5.17 5.00
CA GLY A 176 -7.08 6.11 6.07
C GLY A 176 -6.21 7.26 5.57
N GLN A 177 -6.04 8.25 6.45
CA GLN A 177 -5.27 9.46 6.18
C GLN A 177 -3.87 9.12 5.64
N ILE A 178 -3.41 9.91 4.67
CA ILE A 178 -2.06 9.82 4.08
C ILE A 178 -1.65 8.41 3.61
N ALA A 179 -2.62 7.49 3.39
CA ALA A 179 -2.32 6.09 3.09
C ALA A 179 -1.42 5.89 1.85
N PHE A 180 -1.48 6.77 0.86
CA PHE A 180 -0.64 6.80 -0.35
C PHE A 180 0.10 8.13 -0.51
N TYR A 181 0.25 8.93 0.55
CA TYR A 181 0.99 10.19 0.51
C TYR A 181 2.39 9.98 -0.05
N GLY A 182 2.80 10.78 -1.02
CA GLY A 182 4.15 10.73 -1.58
C GLY A 182 4.47 9.47 -2.39
N CYS A 183 3.48 8.69 -2.84
CA CYS A 183 3.66 7.62 -3.83
C CYS A 183 3.94 8.23 -5.21
N THR A 184 5.13 8.80 -5.38
CA THR A 184 5.46 9.66 -6.52
C THR A 184 5.48 8.96 -7.88
N SER A 185 5.63 7.63 -7.91
CA SER A 185 5.59 6.82 -9.14
C SER A 185 4.21 6.23 -9.46
N LEU A 186 3.20 6.42 -8.59
CA LEU A 186 1.87 5.86 -8.78
C LEU A 186 1.17 6.54 -9.95
N THR A 187 0.95 5.80 -11.06
CA THR A 187 0.37 6.35 -12.29
C THR A 187 -1.14 6.21 -12.36
N SER A 188 -1.67 5.17 -11.72
CA SER A 188 -3.10 4.88 -11.68
C SER A 188 -3.47 4.10 -10.43
N ILE A 189 -4.69 4.30 -9.95
CA ILE A 189 -5.27 3.52 -8.85
C ILE A 189 -6.78 3.45 -9.02
N THR A 190 -7.37 2.29 -8.69
CA THR A 190 -8.82 2.12 -8.69
C THR A 190 -9.33 2.13 -7.26
N ILE A 191 -10.24 3.06 -6.96
CA ILE A 191 -10.93 3.13 -5.67
C ILE A 191 -12.17 2.22 -5.75
N PRO A 192 -12.32 1.21 -4.88
CA PRO A 192 -13.48 0.31 -4.91
C PRO A 192 -14.81 1.02 -4.57
N ASN A 193 -15.90 0.48 -5.11
CA ASN A 193 -17.26 0.98 -4.80
C ASN A 193 -17.70 0.76 -3.34
N SER A 194 -16.95 0.05 -2.55
CA SER A 194 -17.16 -0.13 -1.10
C SER A 194 -16.70 1.09 -0.29
N VAL A 195 -15.76 1.89 -0.80
CA VAL A 195 -15.19 3.07 -0.13
C VAL A 195 -16.22 4.19 -0.04
N LYS A 196 -16.37 4.80 1.15
CA LYS A 196 -17.36 5.84 1.46
C LYS A 196 -16.75 7.24 1.60
N SER A 197 -15.47 7.32 1.91
CA SER A 197 -14.74 8.58 2.06
C SER A 197 -13.33 8.47 1.51
N ILE A 198 -12.81 9.59 1.02
CA ILE A 198 -11.39 9.79 0.72
C ILE A 198 -10.88 10.73 1.80
N ASP A 199 -10.03 10.21 2.65
CA ASP A 199 -9.59 10.86 3.87
C ASP A 199 -8.47 11.91 3.60
N ILE A 200 -7.98 12.56 4.65
CA ILE A 200 -6.99 13.65 4.58
C ILE A 200 -5.72 13.17 3.87
N GLY A 201 -5.32 13.89 2.81
CA GLY A 201 -4.04 13.68 2.13
C GLY A 201 -3.83 12.28 1.55
N VAL A 202 -4.88 11.48 1.33
CA VAL A 202 -4.75 10.06 0.90
C VAL A 202 -3.83 9.93 -0.30
N PHE A 203 -3.95 10.78 -1.31
CA PHE A 203 -3.13 10.78 -2.52
C PHE A 203 -2.29 12.05 -2.66
N GLU A 204 -2.08 12.81 -1.60
CA GLU A 204 -1.27 14.02 -1.65
C GLU A 204 0.14 13.68 -2.13
N ARG A 205 0.68 14.48 -3.06
CA ARG A 205 1.99 14.27 -3.70
C ARG A 205 2.15 12.98 -4.49
N CYS A 206 1.06 12.38 -4.99
CA CYS A 206 1.13 11.35 -6.02
C CYS A 206 1.44 12.02 -7.37
N THR A 207 2.67 12.49 -7.56
CA THR A 207 3.04 13.41 -8.64
C THR A 207 2.92 12.81 -10.04
N SER A 208 2.95 11.48 -10.19
CA SER A 208 2.77 10.78 -11.47
C SER A 208 1.33 10.33 -11.74
N LEU A 209 0.38 10.57 -10.83
CA LEU A 209 -1.02 10.17 -11.00
C LEU A 209 -1.65 11.01 -12.13
N ILE A 210 -2.08 10.35 -13.21
CA ILE A 210 -2.60 11.02 -14.42
C ILE A 210 -4.11 11.21 -14.35
N SER A 211 -4.81 10.18 -13.88
CA SER A 211 -6.28 10.19 -13.76
C SER A 211 -6.75 9.45 -12.53
N ILE A 212 -7.91 9.83 -12.03
CA ILE A 212 -8.57 9.15 -10.91
C ILE A 212 -10.08 9.06 -11.14
N THR A 213 -10.65 7.88 -10.85
CA THR A 213 -12.10 7.71 -10.80
C THR A 213 -12.57 7.64 -9.35
N ILE A 214 -13.42 8.58 -8.96
CA ILE A 214 -14.09 8.64 -7.67
C ILE A 214 -15.46 7.95 -7.82
N PRO A 215 -15.65 6.79 -7.17
CA PRO A 215 -16.86 6.00 -7.34
C PRO A 215 -18.09 6.71 -6.74
N PHE A 216 -19.28 6.31 -7.22
CA PHE A 216 -20.57 6.89 -6.75
C PHE A 216 -20.83 6.67 -5.25
N SER A 217 -20.11 5.76 -4.62
CA SER A 217 -20.25 5.43 -3.19
C SER A 217 -19.61 6.47 -2.28
N VAL A 218 -18.63 7.24 -2.78
CA VAL A 218 -17.92 8.27 -2.00
C VAL A 218 -18.88 9.43 -1.69
N ARG A 219 -18.93 9.79 -0.42
CA ARG A 219 -19.77 10.88 0.13
C ARG A 219 -18.96 12.07 0.61
N ASN A 220 -17.71 11.83 0.98
CA ASN A 220 -16.83 12.85 1.57
C ASN A 220 -15.44 12.78 0.93
N ILE A 221 -14.86 13.94 0.67
CA ILE A 221 -13.47 14.11 0.23
C ILE A 221 -12.84 15.16 1.13
N GLU A 222 -11.88 14.74 1.93
CA GLU A 222 -11.22 15.59 2.89
C GLU A 222 -10.16 16.50 2.22
N TYR A 223 -9.68 17.50 2.97
CA TYR A 223 -8.66 18.41 2.47
C TYR A 223 -7.36 17.69 2.08
N ASN A 224 -6.63 18.28 1.17
CA ASN A 224 -5.38 17.73 0.58
C ASN A 224 -5.53 16.38 -0.14
N ALA A 225 -6.72 15.79 -0.26
CA ALA A 225 -6.88 14.42 -0.75
C ALA A 225 -6.11 14.11 -2.05
N PHE A 226 -6.00 15.07 -2.97
CA PHE A 226 -5.26 14.98 -4.25
C PHE A 226 -4.33 16.19 -4.46
N LYS A 227 -3.96 16.89 -3.41
CA LYS A 227 -3.07 18.04 -3.49
C LYS A 227 -1.70 17.63 -4.01
N ASP A 228 -1.08 18.50 -4.81
CA ASP A 228 0.25 18.29 -5.39
C ASP A 228 0.37 17.04 -6.31
N CYS A 229 -0.76 16.52 -6.83
CA CYS A 229 -0.74 15.54 -7.91
C CYS A 229 -0.48 16.26 -9.25
N ASN A 230 0.78 16.62 -9.51
CA ASN A 230 1.12 17.58 -10.56
C ASN A 230 0.79 17.11 -11.99
N GLN A 231 0.64 15.80 -12.24
CA GLN A 231 0.22 15.24 -13.53
C GLN A 231 -1.28 14.89 -13.59
N LEU A 232 -2.05 15.10 -12.51
CA LEU A 232 -3.47 14.76 -12.48
C LEU A 232 -4.26 15.71 -13.39
N SER A 233 -4.53 15.26 -14.60
CA SER A 233 -5.23 15.99 -15.66
C SER A 233 -6.71 15.65 -15.77
N GLU A 234 -7.13 14.51 -15.22
CA GLU A 234 -8.51 14.05 -15.29
C GLU A 234 -9.00 13.48 -13.95
N VAL A 235 -10.11 14.01 -13.45
CA VAL A 235 -10.85 13.50 -12.29
C VAL A 235 -12.26 13.12 -12.75
N ILE A 236 -12.61 11.85 -12.66
CA ILE A 236 -13.93 11.35 -13.02
C ILE A 236 -14.73 11.12 -11.74
N VAL A 237 -15.84 11.80 -11.55
CA VAL A 237 -16.71 11.64 -10.37
C VAL A 237 -18.03 11.00 -10.80
N ASN A 238 -18.25 9.76 -10.39
CA ASN A 238 -19.43 8.99 -10.83
C ASN A 238 -20.70 9.32 -10.03
N ALA A 239 -20.60 10.11 -8.96
CA ALA A 239 -21.76 10.46 -8.14
C ALA A 239 -22.62 11.53 -8.82
N VAL A 240 -23.96 11.33 -8.86
CA VAL A 240 -24.93 12.32 -9.34
C VAL A 240 -25.09 13.49 -8.35
N ILE A 241 -24.95 13.19 -7.05
CA ILE A 241 -24.91 14.19 -5.97
C ILE A 241 -23.44 14.42 -5.61
N PRO A 242 -22.96 15.67 -5.66
CA PRO A 242 -21.58 15.97 -5.30
C PRO A 242 -21.23 15.43 -3.91
N PRO A 243 -20.09 14.72 -3.76
CA PRO A 243 -19.54 14.45 -2.44
C PRO A 243 -19.29 15.75 -1.68
N ASN A 244 -19.41 15.75 -0.36
CA ASN A 244 -19.00 16.88 0.45
C ASN A 244 -17.49 17.06 0.32
N LEU A 245 -17.04 18.30 0.07
CA LEU A 245 -15.63 18.68 0.20
C LEU A 245 -15.44 19.33 1.57
N TYR A 246 -14.42 18.91 2.30
CA TYR A 246 -14.08 19.51 3.58
C TYR A 246 -12.86 20.42 3.42
N PRO A 247 -12.96 21.70 3.84
CA PRO A 247 -11.83 22.62 3.76
C PRO A 247 -10.79 22.26 4.82
N GLU A 248 -9.58 22.75 4.63
CA GLU A 248 -8.53 22.69 5.64
C GLU A 248 -8.99 23.38 6.93
N GLN A 249 -8.82 22.71 8.05
CA GLN A 249 -9.40 23.11 9.35
C GLN A 249 -8.99 24.53 9.82
N TYR A 250 -7.76 24.96 9.50
CA TYR A 250 -7.22 26.23 9.99
C TYR A 250 -7.40 27.38 9.00
N THR A 251 -7.49 27.12 7.73
CA THR A 251 -7.55 28.15 6.68
C THR A 251 -8.92 28.29 6.05
N GLY A 252 -9.77 27.27 6.19
CA GLY A 252 -11.07 27.20 5.50
C GLY A 252 -10.96 27.05 3.98
N ILE A 253 -9.76 26.72 3.46
CA ILE A 253 -9.50 26.63 2.03
C ILE A 253 -9.84 25.22 1.51
N TYR A 254 -10.57 25.16 0.40
CA TYR A 254 -10.82 23.92 -0.34
C TYR A 254 -9.64 23.63 -1.27
N ASN A 255 -8.75 22.72 -0.89
CA ASN A 255 -7.49 22.44 -1.55
C ASN A 255 -7.35 20.99 -2.04
N GLN A 256 -8.47 20.25 -2.15
CA GLN A 256 -8.48 18.85 -2.55
C GLN A 256 -7.70 18.58 -3.84
N PHE A 257 -7.75 19.54 -4.78
CA PHE A 257 -7.14 19.43 -6.10
C PHE A 257 -6.12 20.56 -6.36
N GLU A 258 -5.52 21.11 -5.34
CA GLU A 258 -4.51 22.16 -5.46
C GLU A 258 -3.26 21.62 -6.15
N ASN A 259 -2.62 22.44 -6.99
CA ASN A 259 -1.40 22.11 -7.73
C ASN A 259 -1.50 20.82 -8.58
N ASN A 260 -2.68 20.50 -9.11
CA ASN A 260 -2.81 19.48 -10.13
C ASN A 260 -2.38 20.01 -11.51
N ALA A 261 -2.40 19.15 -12.54
CA ALA A 261 -2.01 19.53 -13.90
C ALA A 261 -2.75 20.78 -14.39
N PRO A 262 -2.07 21.70 -15.10
CA PRO A 262 -2.73 22.81 -15.74
C PRO A 262 -3.84 22.33 -16.69
N GLY A 263 -5.02 22.95 -16.60
CA GLY A 263 -6.17 22.56 -17.43
C GLY A 263 -6.86 21.26 -17.01
N ARG A 264 -6.59 20.74 -15.78
CA ARG A 264 -7.30 19.58 -15.24
C ARG A 264 -8.80 19.68 -15.46
N LEU A 265 -9.41 18.57 -15.90
CA LEU A 265 -10.85 18.43 -16.04
C LEU A 265 -11.43 17.59 -14.91
N ILE A 266 -12.57 18.01 -14.40
CA ILE A 266 -13.41 17.24 -13.46
C ILE A 266 -14.66 16.83 -14.22
N LYS A 267 -14.71 15.56 -14.61
CA LYS A 267 -15.83 14.99 -15.38
C LYS A 267 -16.90 14.46 -14.42
N VAL A 268 -18.11 14.95 -14.56
CA VAL A 268 -19.27 14.57 -13.73
C VAL A 268 -20.42 14.10 -14.61
N PRO A 269 -21.42 13.33 -14.09
CA PRO A 269 -22.57 12.90 -14.88
C PRO A 269 -23.27 14.09 -15.55
N ALA A 270 -23.65 13.95 -16.83
CA ALA A 270 -24.15 15.03 -17.69
C ALA A 270 -25.22 15.92 -17.03
N GLY A 271 -26.22 15.30 -16.39
CA GLY A 271 -27.30 16.02 -15.70
C GLY A 271 -26.88 16.70 -14.38
N SER A 272 -25.62 16.54 -13.95
CA SER A 272 -25.15 17.01 -12.64
C SER A 272 -24.22 18.21 -12.71
N VAL A 273 -23.78 18.64 -13.91
CA VAL A 273 -22.80 19.71 -14.11
C VAL A 273 -23.14 20.98 -13.31
N ASN A 274 -24.37 21.49 -13.44
CA ASN A 274 -24.78 22.71 -12.73
C ASN A 274 -24.81 22.50 -11.20
N ARG A 275 -25.24 21.32 -10.74
CA ARG A 275 -25.24 20.96 -9.31
C ARG A 275 -23.82 20.99 -8.74
N TYR A 276 -22.84 20.45 -9.45
CA TYR A 276 -21.45 20.49 -9.03
C TYR A 276 -20.90 21.91 -9.03
N LYS A 277 -21.15 22.70 -10.09
CA LYS A 277 -20.66 24.09 -10.19
C LYS A 277 -21.16 25.02 -9.09
N THR A 278 -22.29 24.68 -8.46
CA THR A 278 -22.91 25.50 -7.41
C THR A 278 -22.80 24.87 -6.00
N ALA A 279 -22.32 23.63 -5.89
CA ALA A 279 -22.15 22.98 -4.61
C ALA A 279 -21.00 23.59 -3.82
N ASP A 280 -21.13 23.57 -2.50
CA ASP A 280 -20.11 24.06 -1.57
C ASP A 280 -18.78 23.36 -1.79
N GLY A 281 -17.69 24.10 -1.75
CA GLY A 281 -16.35 23.65 -2.09
C GLY A 281 -16.13 23.37 -3.58
N TRP A 282 -17.08 22.71 -4.27
CA TRP A 282 -16.96 22.42 -5.70
C TRP A 282 -16.99 23.66 -6.59
N SER A 283 -17.69 24.70 -6.16
CA SER A 283 -17.73 25.99 -6.87
C SER A 283 -16.33 26.60 -7.07
N THR A 284 -15.39 26.31 -6.20
CA THR A 284 -13.95 26.68 -6.34
C THR A 284 -13.36 26.11 -7.64
N TYR A 285 -13.85 24.95 -8.10
CA TYR A 285 -13.37 24.25 -9.29
C TYR A 285 -14.33 24.38 -10.49
N ALA A 286 -15.31 25.30 -10.45
CA ALA A 286 -16.38 25.39 -11.44
C ALA A 286 -15.92 25.48 -12.89
N SER A 287 -14.78 26.14 -13.16
CA SER A 287 -14.18 26.26 -14.49
C SER A 287 -13.63 24.93 -15.04
N SER A 288 -13.30 23.99 -14.18
CA SER A 288 -12.78 22.66 -14.55
C SER A 288 -13.88 21.61 -14.68
N ILE A 289 -15.10 21.88 -14.21
CA ILE A 289 -16.20 20.91 -14.19
C ILE A 289 -16.88 20.84 -15.55
N VAL A 290 -16.87 19.65 -16.14
CA VAL A 290 -17.46 19.34 -17.44
C VAL A 290 -18.32 18.07 -17.37
N SER A 291 -19.13 17.84 -18.41
CA SER A 291 -19.87 16.56 -18.56
C SER A 291 -18.95 15.40 -18.90
N GLN A 292 -19.28 14.23 -18.37
CA GLN A 292 -18.75 12.95 -18.88
C GLN A 292 -19.24 12.69 -20.30
#